data_2f260c94f631f349202a4432e1113b49
#
_entry.id   2f260c94f631f349202a4432e1113b49
#
_cell.length_a   1.000
_cell.length_b   1.000
_cell.length_c   1.000
_cell.angle_alpha   90.00
_cell.angle_beta   90.00
_cell.angle_gamma   90.00
#
_symmetry.space_group_name_H-M   'P 1'
#
loop_
_entity.id
_entity.type
_entity.pdbx_description
1 polymer ?
#
loop_
_entity_poly.entity_id
_entity_poly.type
_entity_poly.pdbx_seq_one_letter_code
_entity_poly.pdbx_strand_id
1 'polypeptide(L)'
;MAVNAVRGLVKPCGHRLPICSTESFAGRCRADLPEELLAIVEPLLKQIELATAQIALCDKRIEELADGIYRETKALRKNPGVGALTALTYVLTVADKRRFPHSRDVGCYLGLRPRRSQSGGSDPQLRITKAGDQYLRKLLVQSAHYVLGHYGPDSALRQWGQRIYERGGKNAKKRAIIAVARKLSILLHRLWVTQAEYVPFYEVEKQVA
;
A
#
# COMPACT_ATOMS: atom_id res chain seq x y z
N MET A 1 3.62 16.97 -5.60
CA MET A 1 4.06 18.35 -5.30
C MET A 1 3.73 19.31 -6.44
N ALA A 2 4.15 19.08 -7.67
CA ALA A 2 3.93 20.00 -8.81
C ALA A 2 2.45 20.36 -9.07
N VAL A 3 1.53 19.39 -9.07
CA VAL A 3 0.06 19.64 -9.18
C VAL A 3 -0.44 20.64 -8.14
N ASN A 4 0.01 20.50 -6.88
CA ASN A 4 -0.40 21.43 -5.81
C ASN A 4 0.24 22.81 -5.97
N ALA A 5 1.45 22.88 -6.54
CA ALA A 5 2.08 24.15 -6.86
C ALA A 5 1.29 24.91 -7.94
N VAL A 6 0.91 24.24 -9.04
CA VAL A 6 0.03 24.86 -10.07
C VAL A 6 -1.27 25.35 -9.46
N ARG A 7 -1.96 24.51 -8.66
CA ARG A 7 -3.20 24.91 -7.98
C ARG A 7 -3.01 26.11 -7.05
N GLY A 8 -1.86 26.16 -6.36
CA GLY A 8 -1.49 27.27 -5.47
C GLY A 8 -1.25 28.58 -6.22
N LEU A 9 -0.63 28.51 -7.40
CA LEU A 9 -0.36 29.69 -8.24
C LEU A 9 -1.62 30.30 -8.86
N VAL A 10 -2.56 29.46 -9.34
CA VAL A 10 -3.76 29.98 -10.03
C VAL A 10 -4.90 30.39 -9.09
N LYS A 11 -4.91 29.84 -7.86
CA LYS A 11 -5.96 30.14 -6.89
C LYS A 11 -6.07 31.63 -6.49
N PRO A 12 -4.97 32.37 -6.21
CA PRO A 12 -5.04 33.80 -5.94
C PRO A 12 -5.59 34.63 -7.09
N CYS A 13 -5.45 34.14 -8.34
CA CYS A 13 -5.99 34.77 -9.54
C CYS A 13 -7.49 34.45 -9.78
N GLY A 14 -8.14 33.82 -8.82
CA GLY A 14 -9.58 33.50 -8.90
C GLY A 14 -9.92 32.20 -9.62
N HIS A 15 -8.93 31.44 -10.11
CA HIS A 15 -9.14 30.19 -10.85
C HIS A 15 -9.11 28.97 -9.95
N ARG A 16 -10.12 28.09 -10.07
CA ARG A 16 -10.17 26.79 -9.40
C ARG A 16 -10.05 25.67 -10.42
N LEU A 17 -8.94 24.95 -10.38
CA LEU A 17 -8.75 23.78 -11.23
C LEU A 17 -9.54 22.58 -10.70
N PRO A 18 -10.15 21.78 -11.58
CA PRO A 18 -10.95 20.63 -11.22
C PRO A 18 -10.10 19.53 -10.57
N ILE A 19 -10.77 18.69 -9.79
CA ILE A 19 -10.17 17.45 -9.27
C ILE A 19 -10.10 16.45 -10.41
N CYS A 20 -8.89 16.03 -10.77
CA CYS A 20 -8.65 15.05 -11.84
C CYS A 20 -7.39 14.23 -11.55
N SER A 21 -7.17 13.17 -12.34
CA SER A 21 -5.94 12.37 -12.28
C SER A 21 -4.73 13.20 -12.72
N THR A 22 -3.54 12.80 -12.30
CA THR A 22 -2.29 13.48 -12.70
C THR A 22 -2.06 13.43 -14.21
N GLU A 23 -2.48 12.34 -14.84
CA GLU A 23 -2.34 12.11 -16.29
C GLU A 23 -3.16 13.12 -17.12
N SER A 24 -4.38 13.43 -16.68
CA SER A 24 -5.27 14.38 -17.37
C SER A 24 -5.08 15.83 -16.91
N PHE A 25 -4.25 16.07 -15.86
CA PHE A 25 -4.15 17.37 -15.22
C PHE A 25 -3.64 18.47 -16.16
N ALA A 26 -2.54 18.22 -16.87
CA ALA A 26 -1.93 19.22 -17.76
C ALA A 26 -2.87 19.60 -18.90
N GLY A 27 -3.52 18.62 -19.54
CA GLY A 27 -4.48 18.88 -20.60
C GLY A 27 -5.68 19.70 -20.15
N ARG A 28 -6.23 19.40 -18.94
CA ARG A 28 -7.32 20.18 -18.36
C ARG A 28 -6.91 21.61 -17.99
N CYS A 29 -5.70 21.78 -17.44
CA CYS A 29 -5.20 23.12 -17.16
C CYS A 29 -5.10 23.98 -18.41
N ARG A 30 -4.63 23.41 -19.53
CA ARG A 30 -4.55 24.14 -20.81
C ARG A 30 -5.93 24.49 -21.39
N ALA A 31 -6.95 23.68 -21.11
CA ALA A 31 -8.31 23.97 -21.55
C ALA A 31 -9.03 25.02 -20.68
N ASP A 32 -8.72 25.07 -19.38
CA ASP A 32 -9.49 25.85 -18.40
C ASP A 32 -8.84 27.20 -18.04
N LEU A 33 -7.53 27.40 -18.31
CA LEU A 33 -6.80 28.61 -17.90
C LEU A 33 -6.64 29.61 -19.04
N PRO A 34 -6.71 30.93 -18.73
CA PRO A 34 -6.34 31.98 -19.66
C PRO A 34 -4.87 31.90 -20.09
N GLU A 35 -4.56 32.40 -21.28
CA GLU A 35 -3.23 32.29 -21.89
C GLU A 35 -2.12 32.92 -21.02
N GLU A 36 -2.44 34.01 -20.35
CA GLU A 36 -1.52 34.72 -19.45
C GLU A 36 -1.10 33.84 -18.25
N LEU A 37 -2.03 33.12 -17.64
CA LEU A 37 -1.74 32.19 -16.54
C LEU A 37 -1.10 30.91 -17.06
N LEU A 38 -1.45 30.46 -18.26
CA LEU A 38 -0.81 29.31 -18.88
C LEU A 38 0.67 29.53 -19.07
N ALA A 39 1.10 30.70 -19.54
CA ALA A 39 2.51 31.05 -19.71
C ALA A 39 3.31 30.88 -18.40
N ILE A 40 2.70 31.22 -17.27
CA ILE A 40 3.33 31.12 -15.95
C ILE A 40 3.43 29.64 -15.49
N VAL A 41 2.41 28.85 -15.71
CA VAL A 41 2.35 27.47 -15.17
C VAL A 41 2.86 26.41 -16.16
N GLU A 42 3.02 26.73 -17.43
CA GLU A 42 3.43 25.81 -18.50
C GLU A 42 4.72 25.04 -18.18
N PRO A 43 5.77 25.64 -17.58
CA PRO A 43 6.95 24.87 -17.17
C PRO A 43 6.64 23.77 -16.15
N LEU A 44 5.72 24.02 -15.22
CA LEU A 44 5.29 23.01 -14.26
C LEU A 44 4.42 21.93 -14.90
N LEU A 45 3.55 22.29 -15.85
CA LEU A 45 2.74 21.33 -16.61
C LEU A 45 3.61 20.37 -17.40
N LYS A 46 4.64 20.86 -18.09
CA LYS A 46 5.65 20.02 -18.78
C LYS A 46 6.39 19.08 -17.84
N GLN A 47 6.74 19.55 -16.64
CA GLN A 47 7.35 18.67 -15.62
C GLN A 47 6.40 17.58 -15.16
N ILE A 48 5.11 17.89 -14.98
CA ILE A 48 4.08 16.90 -14.61
C ILE A 48 3.94 15.83 -15.70
N GLU A 49 3.87 16.24 -16.97
CA GLU A 49 3.76 15.33 -18.11
C GLU A 49 5.01 14.42 -18.21
N LEU A 50 6.21 15.00 -18.12
CA LEU A 50 7.46 14.23 -18.16
C LEU A 50 7.52 13.22 -16.99
N ALA A 51 7.22 13.66 -15.77
CA ALA A 51 7.22 12.78 -14.61
C ALA A 51 6.17 11.66 -14.75
N THR A 52 4.98 11.97 -15.27
CA THR A 52 3.93 10.99 -15.52
C THR A 52 4.35 9.95 -16.54
N ALA A 53 4.97 10.36 -17.63
CA ALA A 53 5.51 9.46 -18.64
C ALA A 53 6.61 8.55 -18.07
N GLN A 54 7.51 9.10 -17.28
CA GLN A 54 8.57 8.30 -16.61
C GLN A 54 7.99 7.28 -15.62
N ILE A 55 6.97 7.66 -14.85
CA ILE A 55 6.28 6.72 -13.95
C ILE A 55 5.66 5.58 -14.75
N ALA A 56 4.96 5.86 -15.86
CA ALA A 56 4.37 4.83 -16.71
C ALA A 56 5.42 3.85 -17.27
N LEU A 57 6.61 4.35 -17.68
CA LEU A 57 7.72 3.49 -18.10
C LEU A 57 8.24 2.60 -16.96
N CYS A 58 8.38 3.17 -15.76
CA CYS A 58 8.79 2.39 -14.58
C CYS A 58 7.75 1.32 -14.21
N ASP A 59 6.46 1.67 -14.24
CA ASP A 59 5.38 0.72 -13.95
C ASP A 59 5.37 -0.43 -14.95
N LYS A 60 5.52 -0.14 -16.24
CA LYS A 60 5.67 -1.16 -17.28
C LYS A 60 6.86 -2.08 -17.00
N ARG A 61 8.02 -1.51 -16.63
CA ARG A 61 9.20 -2.31 -16.30
C ARG A 61 9.01 -3.20 -15.08
N ILE A 62 8.29 -2.70 -14.05
CA ILE A 62 7.93 -3.46 -12.86
C ILE A 62 7.02 -4.65 -13.23
N GLU A 63 6.03 -4.45 -14.10
CA GLU A 63 5.17 -5.53 -14.59
C GLU A 63 5.97 -6.58 -15.36
N GLU A 64 6.86 -6.19 -16.26
CA GLU A 64 7.74 -7.10 -17.01
C GLU A 64 8.63 -7.94 -16.09
N LEU A 65 9.19 -7.34 -15.04
CA LEU A 65 10.01 -8.06 -14.06
C LEU A 65 9.16 -9.03 -13.23
N ALA A 66 7.99 -8.58 -12.78
CA ALA A 66 7.08 -9.37 -11.97
C ALA A 66 6.53 -10.58 -12.75
N ASP A 67 6.23 -10.42 -14.03
CA ASP A 67 5.68 -11.49 -14.86
C ASP A 67 6.74 -12.44 -15.43
N GLY A 68 7.94 -11.92 -15.68
CA GLY A 68 9.05 -12.67 -16.29
C GLY A 68 9.94 -13.38 -15.27
N ILE A 69 10.77 -12.59 -14.57
CA ILE A 69 11.82 -13.11 -13.69
C ILE A 69 11.27 -13.57 -12.34
N TYR A 70 10.37 -12.79 -11.74
CA TYR A 70 9.84 -13.04 -10.40
C TYR A 70 8.42 -13.64 -10.45
N ARG A 71 8.32 -14.83 -11.05
CA ARG A 71 7.02 -15.51 -11.32
C ARG A 71 6.18 -15.77 -10.07
N GLU A 72 6.80 -15.88 -8.90
CA GLU A 72 6.15 -16.02 -7.60
C GLU A 72 5.23 -14.84 -7.26
N THR A 73 5.49 -13.66 -7.84
CA THR A 73 4.63 -12.47 -7.65
C THR A 73 3.21 -12.71 -8.15
N LYS A 74 3.01 -13.56 -9.16
CA LYS A 74 1.68 -13.87 -9.71
C LYS A 74 0.71 -14.41 -8.66
N ALA A 75 1.19 -15.32 -7.81
CA ALA A 75 0.38 -15.87 -6.72
C ALA A 75 0.07 -14.79 -5.66
N LEU A 76 1.04 -13.92 -5.35
CA LEU A 76 0.88 -12.85 -4.37
C LEU A 76 -0.11 -11.77 -4.85
N ARG A 77 -0.13 -11.46 -6.13
CA ARG A 77 -1.02 -10.48 -6.77
C ARG A 77 -2.50 -10.89 -6.76
N LYS A 78 -2.82 -12.16 -6.53
CA LYS A 78 -4.21 -12.62 -6.34
C LYS A 78 -4.84 -12.06 -5.05
N ASN A 79 -4.02 -11.51 -4.13
CA ASN A 79 -4.54 -10.89 -2.91
C ASN A 79 -5.04 -9.47 -3.17
N PRO A 80 -6.24 -9.11 -2.71
CA PRO A 80 -6.79 -7.78 -2.86
C PRO A 80 -5.85 -6.69 -2.32
N GLY A 81 -5.62 -5.65 -3.13
CA GLY A 81 -4.74 -4.54 -2.79
C GLY A 81 -3.24 -4.82 -2.96
N VAL A 82 -2.87 -5.98 -3.50
CA VAL A 82 -1.47 -6.33 -3.80
C VAL A 82 -1.24 -6.27 -5.31
N GLY A 83 -0.69 -5.16 -5.80
CA GLY A 83 -0.28 -5.00 -7.19
C GLY A 83 1.15 -5.50 -7.45
N ALA A 84 1.62 -5.38 -8.70
CA ALA A 84 2.95 -5.80 -9.11
C ALA A 84 4.06 -5.16 -8.28
N LEU A 85 4.00 -3.85 -8.06
CA LEU A 85 4.95 -3.13 -7.23
C LEU A 85 5.05 -3.69 -5.82
N THR A 86 3.90 -3.92 -5.16
CA THR A 86 3.87 -4.46 -3.79
C THR A 86 4.41 -5.89 -3.74
N ALA A 87 3.98 -6.75 -4.69
CA ALA A 87 4.42 -8.13 -4.76
C ALA A 87 5.92 -8.24 -5.06
N LEU A 88 6.42 -7.49 -6.03
CA LEU A 88 7.84 -7.48 -6.39
C LEU A 88 8.71 -6.95 -5.24
N THR A 89 8.32 -5.82 -4.64
CA THR A 89 9.03 -5.26 -3.47
C THR A 89 9.04 -6.26 -2.31
N TYR A 90 7.93 -6.98 -2.10
CA TYR A 90 7.84 -8.01 -1.07
C TYR A 90 8.85 -9.13 -1.30
N VAL A 91 8.88 -9.69 -2.51
CA VAL A 91 9.81 -10.78 -2.89
C VAL A 91 11.26 -10.33 -2.75
N LEU A 92 11.60 -9.15 -3.26
CA LEU A 92 12.96 -8.60 -3.18
C LEU A 92 13.41 -8.30 -1.75
N THR A 93 12.51 -7.80 -0.89
CA THR A 93 12.86 -7.48 0.51
C THR A 93 13.00 -8.72 1.38
N VAL A 94 12.17 -9.73 1.17
CA VAL A 94 12.26 -11.02 1.88
C VAL A 94 13.43 -11.84 1.37
N ALA A 95 13.72 -11.75 0.07
CA ALA A 95 14.78 -12.40 -0.69
C ALA A 95 14.67 -13.93 -0.75
N ASP A 96 14.71 -14.63 0.35
CA ASP A 96 14.50 -16.09 0.44
C ASP A 96 13.33 -16.40 1.39
N LYS A 97 12.33 -17.08 0.87
CA LYS A 97 11.16 -17.52 1.65
C LYS A 97 11.50 -18.46 2.81
N ARG A 98 12.62 -19.22 2.71
CA ARG A 98 13.10 -20.13 3.75
C ARG A 98 13.81 -19.42 4.90
N ARG A 99 14.14 -18.14 4.75
CA ARG A 99 14.78 -17.33 5.80
C ARG A 99 13.95 -17.25 7.08
N PHE A 100 12.63 -17.41 6.96
CA PHE A 100 11.73 -17.34 8.10
C PHE A 100 11.05 -18.69 8.33
N PRO A 101 11.44 -19.43 9.41
CA PRO A 101 10.82 -20.72 9.77
C PRO A 101 9.30 -20.60 9.97
N HIS A 102 8.86 -19.46 10.52
CA HIS A 102 7.46 -19.17 10.71
C HIS A 102 7.03 -17.91 9.97
N SER A 103 5.98 -17.99 9.19
CA SER A 103 5.45 -16.83 8.43
C SER A 103 5.15 -15.61 9.32
N ARG A 104 4.81 -15.82 10.61
CA ARG A 104 4.56 -14.74 11.58
C ARG A 104 5.79 -13.83 11.82
N ASP A 105 6.99 -14.34 11.59
CA ASP A 105 8.24 -13.62 11.84
C ASP A 105 8.48 -12.52 10.81
N VAL A 106 7.94 -12.68 9.60
CA VAL A 106 7.98 -11.64 8.56
C VAL A 106 7.31 -10.33 9.05
N GLY A 107 6.18 -10.43 9.76
CA GLY A 107 5.53 -9.26 10.34
C GLY A 107 6.38 -8.55 11.40
N CYS A 108 7.24 -9.30 12.11
CA CYS A 108 8.21 -8.73 13.05
C CYS A 108 9.39 -8.10 12.32
N TYR A 109 9.95 -8.78 11.33
CA TYR A 109 11.03 -8.31 10.46
C TYR A 109 10.67 -6.98 9.77
N LEU A 110 9.45 -6.83 9.30
CA LEU A 110 8.97 -5.59 8.67
C LEU A 110 8.57 -4.50 9.68
N GLY A 111 8.74 -4.74 10.98
CA GLY A 111 8.47 -3.76 12.02
C GLY A 111 6.99 -3.41 12.21
N LEU A 112 6.10 -4.31 11.81
CA LEU A 112 4.63 -4.19 12.00
C LEU A 112 4.18 -4.75 13.36
N ARG A 113 5.10 -5.24 14.17
CA ARG A 113 4.84 -5.70 15.55
C ARG A 113 4.75 -4.50 16.50
N PRO A 114 3.79 -4.46 17.44
CA PRO A 114 3.78 -3.48 18.52
C PRO A 114 5.05 -3.58 19.37
N ARG A 115 5.56 -2.45 19.83
CA ARG A 115 6.59 -2.43 20.88
C ARG A 115 5.97 -2.96 22.16
N ARG A 116 6.74 -3.68 22.93
CA ARG A 116 6.41 -4.05 24.30
C ARG A 116 7.30 -3.30 25.26
N SER A 117 6.68 -2.78 26.32
CA SER A 117 7.37 -2.23 27.49
C SER A 117 6.60 -2.70 28.72
N GLN A 118 6.81 -3.96 29.03
CA GLN A 118 6.12 -4.60 30.16
C GLN A 118 7.00 -4.48 31.41
N SER A 119 6.43 -3.94 32.48
CA SER A 119 7.05 -3.88 33.77
C SER A 119 6.00 -4.15 34.86
N GLY A 120 6.21 -5.17 35.65
CA GLY A 120 5.23 -5.57 36.68
C GLY A 120 3.84 -5.85 36.07
N GLY A 121 2.80 -5.22 36.62
CA GLY A 121 1.42 -5.35 36.12
C GLY A 121 1.05 -4.43 34.94
N SER A 122 1.98 -3.64 34.40
CA SER A 122 1.74 -2.69 33.31
C SER A 122 2.19 -3.24 31.97
N ASP A 123 1.26 -3.34 30.98
CA ASP A 123 1.55 -3.68 29.57
C ASP A 123 0.85 -2.67 28.65
N PRO A 124 1.38 -1.44 28.52
CA PRO A 124 0.77 -0.39 27.73
C PRO A 124 0.81 -0.72 26.24
N GLN A 125 -0.29 -0.40 25.53
CA GLN A 125 -0.38 -0.58 24.09
C GLN A 125 0.44 0.48 23.34
N LEU A 126 1.66 0.11 22.93
CA LEU A 126 2.58 1.00 22.25
C LEU A 126 2.42 0.97 20.71
N ARG A 127 3.10 1.91 20.05
CA ARG A 127 3.19 1.96 18.58
C ARG A 127 4.04 0.79 18.07
N ILE A 128 3.99 0.54 16.75
CA ILE A 128 4.82 -0.47 16.08
C ILE A 128 6.32 -0.15 16.18
N THR A 129 7.15 -1.18 16.06
CA THR A 129 8.62 -1.04 16.17
C THR A 129 9.23 -0.22 15.05
N LYS A 130 8.65 -0.26 13.85
CA LYS A 130 9.15 0.34 12.60
C LYS A 130 10.55 -0.16 12.17
N ALA A 131 10.99 -1.29 12.69
CA ALA A 131 12.19 -1.96 12.20
C ALA A 131 12.01 -2.43 10.75
N GLY A 132 13.11 -2.76 10.09
CA GLY A 132 13.09 -3.30 8.72
C GLY A 132 12.74 -2.27 7.65
N ASP A 133 12.39 -2.76 6.45
CA ASP A 133 12.19 -1.93 5.27
C ASP A 133 10.98 -1.02 5.39
N GLN A 134 11.22 0.30 5.26
CA GLN A 134 10.19 1.32 5.39
C GLN A 134 9.29 1.36 4.15
N TYR A 135 9.85 1.12 2.98
CA TYR A 135 9.10 1.23 1.73
C TYR A 135 8.08 0.10 1.59
N LEU A 136 8.50 -1.14 1.82
CA LEU A 136 7.58 -2.29 1.83
C LEU A 136 6.50 -2.13 2.90
N ARG A 137 6.87 -1.66 4.11
CA ARG A 137 5.88 -1.40 5.16
C ARG A 137 4.83 -0.38 4.71
N LYS A 138 5.24 0.69 4.00
CA LYS A 138 4.32 1.68 3.43
C LYS A 138 3.37 1.06 2.41
N LEU A 139 3.87 0.24 1.50
CA LEU A 139 3.06 -0.47 0.50
C LEU A 139 2.04 -1.41 1.15
N LEU A 140 2.46 -2.20 2.15
CA LEU A 140 1.54 -3.08 2.89
C LEU A 140 0.45 -2.31 3.66
N VAL A 141 0.78 -1.13 4.19
CA VAL A 141 -0.21 -0.26 4.83
C VAL A 141 -1.19 0.31 3.79
N GLN A 142 -0.73 0.68 2.59
CA GLN A 142 -1.61 1.08 1.49
C GLN A 142 -2.52 -0.06 1.04
N SER A 143 -1.99 -1.28 0.91
CA SER A 143 -2.78 -2.49 0.63
C SER A 143 -3.85 -2.72 1.71
N ALA A 144 -3.51 -2.53 2.98
CA ALA A 144 -4.46 -2.65 4.09
C ALA A 144 -5.55 -1.57 4.05
N HIS A 145 -5.22 -0.35 3.63
CA HIS A 145 -6.21 0.70 3.38
C HIS A 145 -7.19 0.32 2.27
N TYR A 146 -6.70 -0.31 1.19
CA TYR A 146 -7.56 -0.82 0.13
C TYR A 146 -8.49 -1.93 0.64
N VAL A 147 -7.94 -2.94 1.32
CA VAL A 147 -8.71 -4.07 1.88
C VAL A 147 -9.83 -3.60 2.81
N LEU A 148 -9.57 -2.62 3.68
CA LEU A 148 -10.56 -2.07 4.62
C LEU A 148 -11.40 -0.95 4.02
N GLY A 149 -11.04 -0.45 2.85
CA GLY A 149 -11.70 0.66 2.17
C GLY A 149 -13.02 0.26 1.50
N HIS A 150 -13.68 1.24 0.91
CA HIS A 150 -14.96 1.06 0.24
C HIS A 150 -14.90 0.04 -0.92
N TYR A 151 -13.83 0.07 -1.69
CA TYR A 151 -13.66 -0.78 -2.89
C TYR A 151 -13.00 -2.14 -2.60
N GLY A 152 -12.63 -2.42 -1.35
CA GLY A 152 -12.04 -3.70 -0.99
C GLY A 152 -13.09 -4.82 -1.06
N PRO A 153 -12.82 -5.95 -1.75
CA PRO A 153 -13.74 -7.08 -1.77
C PRO A 153 -13.87 -7.71 -0.37
N ASP A 154 -15.00 -8.37 -0.14
CA ASP A 154 -15.19 -9.07 1.11
C ASP A 154 -14.25 -10.27 1.23
N SER A 155 -13.71 -10.47 2.43
CA SER A 155 -12.75 -11.53 2.72
C SER A 155 -12.60 -11.73 4.23
N ALA A 156 -12.12 -12.89 4.64
CA ALA A 156 -11.82 -13.17 6.05
C ALA A 156 -10.82 -12.15 6.63
N LEU A 157 -9.88 -11.65 5.83
CA LEU A 157 -8.93 -10.61 6.23
C LEU A 157 -9.64 -9.27 6.49
N ARG A 158 -10.56 -8.87 5.60
CA ARG A 158 -11.38 -7.66 5.75
C ARG A 158 -12.25 -7.73 6.99
N GLN A 159 -13.03 -8.80 7.14
CA GLN A 159 -13.93 -9.01 8.28
C GLN A 159 -13.16 -9.01 9.61
N TRP A 160 -11.99 -9.65 9.64
CA TRP A 160 -11.13 -9.62 10.82
C TRP A 160 -10.65 -8.21 11.16
N GLY A 161 -10.27 -7.43 10.16
CA GLY A 161 -9.84 -6.04 10.33
C GLY A 161 -10.99 -5.13 10.80
N GLN A 162 -12.19 -5.33 10.27
CA GLN A 162 -13.41 -4.61 10.70
C GLN A 162 -13.74 -4.89 12.17
N ARG A 163 -13.67 -6.15 12.62
CA ARG A 163 -13.85 -6.49 14.03
C ARG A 163 -12.85 -5.79 14.95
N ILE A 164 -11.60 -5.54 14.49
CA ILE A 164 -10.63 -4.74 15.26
C ILE A 164 -11.03 -3.28 15.29
N TYR A 165 -11.55 -2.74 14.21
CA TYR A 165 -12.04 -1.37 14.13
C TYR A 165 -13.23 -1.15 15.05
N GLU A 166 -14.19 -2.08 15.07
CA GLU A 166 -15.42 -2.05 15.88
C GLU A 166 -15.17 -2.09 17.40
N ARG A 167 -13.99 -2.57 17.84
CA ARG A 167 -13.60 -2.48 19.27
C ARG A 167 -13.50 -1.03 19.77
N GLY A 168 -13.52 -0.06 18.87
CA GLY A 168 -13.56 1.36 19.17
C GLY A 168 -12.28 1.94 19.77
N GLY A 169 -12.39 3.15 20.29
CA GLY A 169 -11.31 3.91 20.92
C GLY A 169 -10.55 4.83 19.94
N LYS A 170 -9.80 5.77 20.50
CA LYS A 170 -9.16 6.91 19.81
C LYS A 170 -8.37 6.56 18.53
N ASN A 171 -7.82 5.37 18.44
CA ASN A 171 -6.96 4.95 17.31
C ASN A 171 -7.46 3.67 16.62
N ALA A 172 -8.72 3.31 16.76
CA ALA A 172 -9.28 2.05 16.25
C ALA A 172 -8.96 1.83 14.76
N LYS A 173 -9.22 2.83 13.91
CA LYS A 173 -8.94 2.77 12.47
C LYS A 173 -7.45 2.51 12.18
N LYS A 174 -6.56 3.24 12.84
CA LYS A 174 -5.09 3.07 12.65
C LYS A 174 -4.64 1.69 13.12
N ARG A 175 -5.18 1.18 14.23
CA ARG A 175 -4.88 -0.18 14.73
C ARG A 175 -5.33 -1.25 13.76
N ALA A 176 -6.55 -1.14 13.25
CA ALA A 176 -7.10 -2.08 12.27
C ALA A 176 -6.23 -2.15 11.01
N ILE A 177 -5.87 -0.99 10.44
CA ILE A 177 -5.01 -0.91 9.26
C ILE A 177 -3.65 -1.59 9.49
N ILE A 178 -2.97 -1.28 10.58
CA ILE A 178 -1.66 -1.86 10.91
C ILE A 178 -1.78 -3.38 11.18
N ALA A 179 -2.82 -3.79 11.85
CA ALA A 179 -3.09 -5.21 12.11
C ALA A 179 -3.33 -5.98 10.80
N VAL A 180 -4.13 -5.42 9.88
CA VAL A 180 -4.37 -5.99 8.55
C VAL A 180 -3.08 -6.01 7.74
N ALA A 181 -2.28 -4.93 7.71
CA ALA A 181 -0.99 -4.91 7.02
C ALA A 181 -0.05 -6.02 7.52
N ARG A 182 0.02 -6.23 8.85
CA ARG A 182 0.79 -7.32 9.45
C ARG A 182 0.25 -8.68 9.04
N LYS A 183 -1.07 -8.90 9.12
CA LYS A 183 -1.68 -10.18 8.75
C LYS A 183 -1.53 -10.46 7.25
N LEU A 184 -1.62 -9.41 6.41
CA LEU A 184 -1.35 -9.51 4.98
C LEU A 184 0.10 -9.95 4.71
N SER A 185 1.09 -9.35 5.38
CA SER A 185 2.50 -9.75 5.20
C SER A 185 2.75 -11.22 5.55
N ILE A 186 2.08 -11.74 6.59
CA ILE A 186 2.13 -13.14 6.99
C ILE A 186 1.46 -14.04 5.96
N LEU A 187 0.30 -13.61 5.43
CA LEU A 187 -0.44 -14.33 4.40
C LEU A 187 0.38 -14.44 3.12
N LEU A 188 0.98 -13.34 2.66
CA LEU A 188 1.83 -13.35 1.46
C LEU A 188 3.01 -14.33 1.60
N HIS A 189 3.67 -14.36 2.76
CA HIS A 189 4.74 -15.32 3.02
C HIS A 189 4.24 -16.75 3.00
N ARG A 190 3.12 -17.03 3.67
CA ARG A 190 2.52 -18.37 3.68
C ARG A 190 2.21 -18.83 2.26
N LEU A 191 1.55 -18.01 1.44
CA LEU A 191 1.22 -18.35 0.05
C LEU A 191 2.48 -18.60 -0.79
N TRP A 192 3.53 -17.79 -0.56
CA TRP A 192 4.80 -17.98 -1.26
C TRP A 192 5.51 -19.29 -0.86
N VAL A 193 5.52 -19.65 0.44
CA VAL A 193 6.13 -20.89 0.92
C VAL A 193 5.36 -22.11 0.45
N THR A 194 4.02 -22.11 0.64
CA THR A 194 3.17 -23.28 0.35
C THR A 194 2.77 -23.41 -1.12
N GLN A 195 3.03 -22.36 -1.93
CA GLN A 195 2.55 -22.27 -3.32
C GLN A 195 1.02 -22.45 -3.44
N ALA A 196 0.29 -22.18 -2.36
CA ALA A 196 -1.16 -22.30 -2.32
C ALA A 196 -1.83 -21.11 -3.04
N GLU A 197 -3.01 -21.34 -3.57
CA GLU A 197 -3.83 -20.25 -4.11
C GLU A 197 -4.48 -19.42 -3.00
N TYR A 198 -4.67 -18.15 -3.28
CA TYR A 198 -5.41 -17.27 -2.36
C TYR A 198 -6.89 -17.62 -2.36
N VAL A 199 -7.43 -17.91 -1.18
CA VAL A 199 -8.85 -18.12 -0.95
C VAL A 199 -9.37 -17.02 -0.02
N PRO A 200 -10.37 -16.19 -0.44
CA PRO A 200 -10.86 -15.04 0.35
C PRO A 200 -11.39 -15.42 1.73
N PHE A 201 -12.08 -16.57 1.83
CA PHE A 201 -12.67 -17.11 3.05
C PHE A 201 -12.00 -18.43 3.42
N TYR A 202 -10.73 -18.35 3.80
CA TYR A 202 -10.00 -19.50 4.29
C TYR A 202 -10.56 -19.91 5.67
N GLU A 203 -11.29 -21.00 5.72
CA GLU A 203 -11.62 -21.68 6.97
C GLU A 203 -10.33 -22.33 7.50
N VAL A 204 -9.89 -21.90 8.67
CA VAL A 204 -8.87 -22.61 9.42
C VAL A 204 -9.56 -23.88 9.91
N GLU A 205 -9.43 -24.98 9.19
CA GLU A 205 -9.64 -26.29 9.80
C GLU A 205 -8.82 -26.30 11.09
N LYS A 206 -9.52 -26.30 12.22
CA LYS A 206 -8.90 -26.55 13.50
C LYS A 206 -8.31 -27.95 13.39
N GLN A 207 -7.02 -28.04 13.15
CA GLN A 207 -6.30 -29.26 13.47
C GLN A 207 -6.50 -29.44 14.99
N VAL A 208 -7.43 -30.30 15.31
CA VAL A 208 -7.58 -30.90 16.63
C VAL A 208 -6.32 -31.75 16.79
N ALA A 209 -5.37 -31.27 17.59
CA ALA A 209 -4.30 -32.07 18.13
C ALA A 209 -4.71 -32.51 19.50
#